data_8932fa38bcefb45ac8f5a49242b66387
#
_entry.id   8932fa38bcefb45ac8f5a49242b66387
#
_cell.length_a   1.000
_cell.length_b   1.000
_cell.length_c   1.000
_cell.angle_alpha   90.00
_cell.angle_beta   90.00
_cell.angle_gamma   90.00
#
_symmetry.space_group_name_H-M   'P 1'
#
loop_
_entity.id
_entity.type
_entity.pdbx_description
1 polymer ?
#
loop_
_entity_poly.entity_id
_entity_poly.type
_entity_poly.pdbx_seq_one_letter_code
_entity_poly.pdbx_strand_id
1 'polypeptide(L)'
;FDYSFNLSEIVFNVDSSSKLITKNNEIQKEIKSKGFENAASINSISATASIGGKLGWINSAQLSDKIRMQILNLKVGENTEAIVIPGGFLILKLNDLKKSIKKINIDDELKKLIRLKTNEQLNQYSNIYFNKIKKDIKIEKI
;
A
#
# COMPACT_ATOMS: atom_id res chain seq x y z
N PHE A 1 -10.60 5.53 4.89
CA PHE A 1 -10.82 4.46 3.92
C PHE A 1 -9.66 3.51 3.90
N ASP A 2 -9.94 2.23 3.81
CA ASP A 2 -8.95 1.18 3.71
C ASP A 2 -8.92 0.66 2.28
N TYR A 3 -7.73 0.62 1.71
CA TYR A 3 -7.53 0.14 0.34
C TYR A 3 -6.80 -1.18 0.35
N SER A 4 -7.20 -2.09 -0.52
CA SER A 4 -6.43 -3.28 -0.87
C SER A 4 -6.12 -3.23 -2.35
N PHE A 5 -4.87 -3.53 -2.68
CA PHE A 5 -4.36 -3.49 -4.05
C PHE A 5 -3.97 -4.87 -4.50
N ASN A 6 -4.42 -5.28 -5.67
CA ASN A 6 -3.88 -6.46 -6.33
C ASN A 6 -2.70 -6.02 -7.18
N LEU A 7 -1.51 -6.43 -6.81
CA LEU A 7 -0.27 -5.92 -7.39
C LEU A 7 0.55 -7.03 -8.06
N SER A 8 1.33 -6.61 -9.04
CA SER A 8 2.43 -7.39 -9.59
C SER A 8 3.68 -6.55 -9.52
N GLU A 9 4.85 -7.20 -9.44
CA GLU A 9 6.13 -6.53 -9.28
C GLU A 9 7.18 -6.96 -10.30
N ILE A 10 8.08 -6.03 -10.61
CA ILE A 10 9.37 -6.33 -11.26
C ILE A 10 10.43 -5.70 -10.37
N VAL A 11 11.31 -6.52 -9.81
CA VAL A 11 12.45 -6.05 -9.05
C VAL A 11 13.70 -6.23 -9.91
N PHE A 12 14.47 -5.20 -10.08
CA PHE A 12 15.70 -5.25 -10.86
C PHE A 12 16.79 -4.40 -10.22
N ASN A 13 18.01 -4.59 -10.66
CA ASN A 13 19.13 -3.78 -10.24
C ASN A 13 19.97 -3.38 -11.45
N VAL A 14 20.82 -2.39 -11.26
CA VAL A 14 21.76 -1.90 -12.28
C VAL A 14 23.13 -1.70 -11.67
N ASP A 15 24.19 -1.80 -12.50
CA ASP A 15 25.57 -1.66 -12.05
C ASP A 15 25.92 -0.21 -11.66
N SER A 16 25.23 0.75 -12.27
CA SER A 16 25.45 2.16 -11.99
C SER A 16 24.16 2.95 -12.20
N SER A 17 24.05 4.10 -11.54
CA SER A 17 22.88 4.96 -11.66
C SER A 17 22.67 5.47 -13.10
N SER A 18 23.74 5.59 -13.89
CA SER A 18 23.62 5.99 -15.29
C SER A 18 22.88 4.98 -16.17
N LYS A 19 22.86 3.71 -15.75
CA LYS A 19 22.16 2.64 -16.47
C LYS A 19 20.70 2.49 -16.08
N LEU A 20 20.27 3.18 -15.02
CA LEU A 20 18.89 3.07 -14.51
C LEU A 20 17.86 3.50 -15.54
N ILE A 21 18.04 4.64 -16.16
CA ILE A 21 17.11 5.18 -17.16
C ILE A 21 16.98 4.22 -18.34
N THR A 22 18.09 3.73 -18.84
CA THR A 22 18.13 2.79 -19.97
C THR A 22 17.41 1.49 -19.61
N LYS A 23 17.71 0.92 -18.45
CA LYS A 23 17.11 -0.33 -18.00
C LYS A 23 15.62 -0.18 -17.75
N ASN A 24 15.21 0.90 -17.09
CA ASN A 24 13.78 1.18 -16.87
C ASN A 24 13.04 1.33 -18.21
N ASN A 25 13.62 2.04 -19.18
CA ASN A 25 13.00 2.21 -20.49
C ASN A 25 12.87 0.89 -21.25
N GLU A 26 13.88 0.02 -21.17
CA GLU A 26 13.83 -1.32 -21.76
C GLU A 26 12.69 -2.16 -21.16
N ILE A 27 12.58 -2.16 -19.84
CA ILE A 27 11.54 -2.89 -19.13
C ILE A 27 10.15 -2.33 -19.47
N GLN A 28 10.00 -1.00 -19.50
CA GLN A 28 8.74 -0.36 -19.87
C GLN A 28 8.31 -0.73 -21.31
N LYS A 29 9.26 -0.80 -22.23
CA LYS A 29 9.02 -1.26 -23.61
C LYS A 29 8.54 -2.71 -23.64
N GLU A 30 9.19 -3.58 -22.87
CA GLU A 30 8.81 -4.99 -22.80
C GLU A 30 7.40 -5.16 -22.18
N ILE A 31 7.07 -4.36 -21.18
CA ILE A 31 5.72 -4.33 -20.59
C ILE A 31 4.68 -4.01 -21.66
N LYS A 32 4.95 -3.01 -22.48
CA LYS A 32 4.03 -2.60 -23.55
C LYS A 32 3.90 -3.63 -24.67
N SER A 33 5.00 -4.29 -25.04
CA SER A 33 5.03 -5.21 -26.18
C SER A 33 4.68 -6.64 -25.80
N LYS A 34 5.07 -7.11 -24.63
CA LYS A 34 4.94 -8.52 -24.19
C LYS A 34 4.02 -8.71 -22.99
N GLY A 35 3.58 -7.64 -22.35
CA GLY A 35 2.83 -7.66 -21.12
C GLY A 35 3.69 -7.67 -19.87
N PHE A 36 3.11 -7.25 -18.75
CA PHE A 36 3.82 -7.15 -17.49
C PHE A 36 4.33 -8.50 -16.97
N GLU A 37 3.52 -9.54 -17.08
CA GLU A 37 3.90 -10.88 -16.60
C GLU A 37 5.16 -11.40 -17.31
N ASN A 38 5.23 -11.25 -18.62
CA ASN A 38 6.39 -11.67 -19.41
C ASN A 38 7.61 -10.82 -19.11
N ALA A 39 7.44 -9.52 -18.98
CA ALA A 39 8.51 -8.62 -18.59
C ALA A 39 9.08 -8.96 -17.21
N ALA A 40 8.21 -9.30 -16.26
CA ALA A 40 8.63 -9.75 -14.93
C ALA A 40 9.43 -11.05 -15.00
N SER A 41 8.96 -12.03 -15.76
CA SER A 41 9.66 -13.32 -15.92
C SER A 41 11.05 -13.16 -16.51
N ILE A 42 11.23 -12.20 -17.41
CA ILE A 42 12.51 -11.93 -18.07
C ILE A 42 13.47 -11.10 -17.19
N ASN A 43 12.94 -10.09 -16.51
CA ASN A 43 13.77 -9.04 -15.90
C ASN A 43 13.82 -9.07 -14.38
N SER A 44 12.80 -9.61 -13.72
CA SER A 44 12.72 -9.54 -12.27
C SER A 44 13.69 -10.50 -11.59
N ILE A 45 14.39 -9.99 -10.57
CA ILE A 45 15.27 -10.80 -9.72
C ILE A 45 14.56 -11.32 -8.48
N SER A 46 13.30 -10.97 -8.29
CA SER A 46 12.48 -11.45 -7.18
C SER A 46 12.02 -12.89 -7.41
N ALA A 47 11.74 -13.60 -6.33
CA ALA A 47 11.20 -14.97 -6.40
C ALA A 47 9.87 -15.03 -7.17
N THR A 48 9.12 -13.95 -7.23
CA THR A 48 7.85 -13.88 -7.97
C THR A 48 8.03 -13.87 -9.50
N ALA A 49 9.22 -13.72 -10.01
CA ALA A 49 9.48 -13.71 -11.46
C ALA A 49 8.92 -14.97 -12.14
N SER A 50 9.01 -16.12 -11.49
CA SER A 50 8.51 -17.40 -12.03
C SER A 50 7.00 -17.44 -12.20
N ILE A 51 6.26 -16.57 -11.52
CA ILE A 51 4.80 -16.46 -11.61
C ILE A 51 4.35 -15.11 -12.19
N GLY A 52 5.20 -14.49 -13.01
CA GLY A 52 4.87 -13.23 -13.66
C GLY A 52 4.88 -12.02 -12.75
N GLY A 53 5.53 -12.09 -11.60
CA GLY A 53 5.61 -11.01 -10.62
C GLY A 53 4.37 -10.86 -9.74
N LYS A 54 3.43 -11.78 -9.74
CA LYS A 54 2.17 -11.66 -9.00
C LYS A 54 2.40 -11.65 -7.49
N LEU A 55 1.94 -10.60 -6.83
CA LEU A 55 1.96 -10.46 -5.37
C LEU A 55 0.60 -10.78 -4.73
N GLY A 56 -0.49 -10.70 -5.49
CA GLY A 56 -1.84 -10.84 -4.97
C GLY A 56 -2.34 -9.58 -4.28
N TRP A 57 -3.29 -9.74 -3.38
CA TRP A 57 -3.91 -8.64 -2.65
C TRP A 57 -3.06 -8.21 -1.47
N ILE A 58 -2.74 -6.93 -1.43
CA ILE A 58 -1.95 -6.31 -0.37
C ILE A 58 -2.75 -5.15 0.20
N ASN A 59 -2.86 -5.08 1.53
CA ASN A 59 -3.51 -3.98 2.21
C ASN A 59 -2.62 -2.74 2.17
N SER A 60 -3.22 -1.58 1.98
CA SER A 60 -2.49 -0.31 1.89
C SER A 60 -1.65 -0.01 3.14
N ALA A 61 -2.09 -0.48 4.31
CA ALA A 61 -1.34 -0.31 5.55
C ALA A 61 0.00 -1.06 5.59
N GLN A 62 0.17 -2.08 4.73
CA GLN A 62 1.41 -2.85 4.63
C GLN A 62 2.46 -2.18 3.75
N LEU A 63 2.09 -1.11 3.06
CA LEU A 63 2.97 -0.40 2.13
C LEU A 63 3.51 0.88 2.77
N SER A 64 4.74 1.26 2.38
CA SER A 64 5.28 2.56 2.77
C SER A 64 4.46 3.68 2.15
N ASP A 65 4.49 4.86 2.76
CA ASP A 65 3.75 6.03 2.25
C ASP A 65 4.15 6.35 0.82
N LYS A 66 5.44 6.28 0.50
CA LYS A 66 5.98 6.54 -0.84
C LYS A 66 5.38 5.59 -1.88
N ILE A 67 5.36 4.30 -1.60
CA ILE A 67 4.82 3.28 -2.51
C ILE A 67 3.31 3.44 -2.63
N ARG A 68 2.62 3.66 -1.52
CA ARG A 68 1.17 3.87 -1.51
C ARG A 68 0.75 5.05 -2.39
N MET A 69 1.47 6.16 -2.28
CA MET A 69 1.20 7.35 -3.09
C MET A 69 1.39 7.08 -4.58
N GLN A 70 2.43 6.32 -4.94
CA GLN A 70 2.67 5.93 -6.33
C GLN A 70 1.52 5.08 -6.88
N ILE A 71 1.04 4.13 -6.09
CA ILE A 71 -0.05 3.24 -6.51
C ILE A 71 -1.37 3.99 -6.63
N LEU A 72 -1.67 4.90 -5.69
CA LEU A 72 -2.91 5.68 -5.71
C LEU A 72 -3.02 6.61 -6.92
N ASN A 73 -1.91 6.96 -7.53
CA ASN A 73 -1.89 7.76 -8.75
C ASN A 73 -2.10 6.92 -10.02
N LEU A 74 -2.11 5.59 -9.90
CA LEU A 74 -2.33 4.68 -11.02
C LEU A 74 -3.80 4.39 -11.23
N LYS A 75 -4.16 4.18 -12.49
CA LYS A 75 -5.41 3.52 -12.85
C LYS A 75 -5.19 2.01 -12.93
N VAL A 76 -6.26 1.25 -12.76
CA VAL A 76 -6.19 -0.22 -12.91
C VAL A 76 -5.62 -0.56 -14.29
N GLY A 77 -4.61 -1.41 -14.31
CA GLY A 77 -3.88 -1.80 -15.51
C GLY A 77 -2.62 -1.01 -15.79
N GLU A 78 -2.41 0.10 -15.10
CA GLU A 78 -1.18 0.89 -15.24
C GLU A 78 -0.07 0.40 -14.30
N ASN A 79 1.17 0.70 -14.64
CA ASN A 79 2.32 0.41 -13.81
C ASN A 79 3.13 1.68 -13.52
N THR A 80 3.92 1.61 -12.43
CA THR A 80 4.81 2.71 -12.04
C THR A 80 6.08 2.73 -12.89
N GLU A 81 6.79 3.85 -12.84
CA GLU A 81 8.19 3.90 -13.19
C GLU A 81 9.03 3.23 -12.08
N ALA A 82 10.34 3.11 -12.28
CA ALA A 82 11.22 2.49 -11.30
C ALA A 82 11.23 3.28 -9.98
N ILE A 83 10.97 2.57 -8.89
CA ILE A 83 10.97 3.12 -7.52
C ILE A 83 12.22 2.60 -6.83
N VAL A 84 12.95 3.48 -6.15
CA VAL A 84 14.14 3.08 -5.37
C VAL A 84 13.70 2.32 -4.12
N ILE A 85 14.25 1.12 -3.96
CA ILE A 85 14.06 0.29 -2.77
C ILE A 85 15.42 -0.18 -2.25
N PRO A 86 15.50 -0.65 -0.99
CA PRO A 86 16.72 -1.30 -0.53
C PRO A 86 17.08 -2.49 -1.40
N GLY A 87 18.30 -2.50 -1.93
CA GLY A 87 18.81 -3.58 -2.77
C GLY A 87 18.45 -3.50 -4.25
N GLY A 88 17.78 -2.43 -4.71
CA GLY A 88 17.47 -2.31 -6.13
C GLY A 88 16.37 -1.33 -6.47
N PHE A 89 15.60 -1.69 -7.49
CA PHE A 89 14.50 -0.88 -8.02
C PHE A 89 13.27 -1.74 -8.20
N LEU A 90 12.11 -1.11 -8.06
CA LEU A 90 10.82 -1.78 -8.08
C LEU A 90 9.90 -1.09 -9.08
N ILE A 91 9.26 -1.89 -9.93
CA ILE A 91 8.14 -1.45 -10.78
C ILE A 91 6.91 -2.21 -10.31
N LEU A 92 5.84 -1.50 -10.00
CA LEU A 92 4.58 -2.10 -9.56
C LEU A 92 3.48 -1.86 -10.59
N LYS A 93 2.66 -2.87 -10.81
CA LYS A 93 1.46 -2.77 -11.63
C LYS A 93 0.23 -2.93 -10.74
N LEU A 94 -0.74 -2.05 -10.90
CA LEU A 94 -2.03 -2.14 -10.24
C LEU A 94 -2.97 -2.99 -11.10
N ASN A 95 -3.20 -4.24 -10.68
CA ASN A 95 -4.10 -5.15 -11.40
C ASN A 95 -5.56 -4.91 -11.03
N ASP A 96 -5.81 -4.59 -9.76
CA ASP A 96 -7.16 -4.33 -9.27
C ASP A 96 -7.09 -3.53 -7.96
N LEU A 97 -8.19 -2.97 -7.57
CA LEU A 97 -8.30 -2.09 -6.40
C LEU A 97 -9.60 -2.39 -5.68
N LYS A 98 -9.52 -2.60 -4.38
CA LYS A 98 -10.68 -2.67 -3.49
C LYS A 98 -10.61 -1.53 -2.49
N LYS A 99 -11.70 -0.80 -2.37
CA LYS A 99 -11.88 0.24 -1.37
C LYS A 99 -12.89 -0.28 -0.35
N SER A 100 -12.46 -0.46 0.89
CA SER A 100 -13.34 -0.84 1.96
C SER A 100 -13.47 0.30 2.95
N ILE A 101 -14.69 0.53 3.44
CA ILE A 101 -14.93 1.45 4.53
C ILE A 101 -14.64 0.69 5.80
N LYS A 102 -13.59 1.09 6.52
CA LYS A 102 -13.31 0.53 7.82
C LYS A 102 -14.41 1.02 8.76
N LYS A 103 -15.35 0.14 9.08
CA LYS A 103 -16.34 0.45 10.10
C LYS A 103 -15.63 0.52 11.44
N ILE A 104 -15.41 1.72 11.93
CA ILE A 104 -15.03 1.91 13.32
C ILE A 104 -16.29 1.60 14.13
N ASN A 105 -16.28 0.48 14.81
CA ASN A 105 -17.35 0.18 15.75
C ASN A 105 -17.07 0.96 17.03
N ILE A 106 -17.72 2.11 17.14
CA ILE A 106 -17.55 3.04 18.26
C ILE A 106 -17.94 2.40 19.58
N ASP A 107 -18.98 1.58 19.59
CA ASP A 107 -19.40 0.87 20.79
C ASP A 107 -18.31 -0.08 21.29
N ASP A 108 -17.64 -0.80 20.39
CA ASP A 108 -16.52 -1.67 20.76
C ASP A 108 -15.33 -0.87 21.28
N GLU A 109 -15.03 0.26 20.69
CA GLU A 109 -13.95 1.14 21.15
C GLU A 109 -14.23 1.68 22.56
N LEU A 110 -15.49 2.09 22.82
CA LEU A 110 -15.89 2.56 24.13
C LEU A 110 -15.85 1.43 25.18
N LYS A 111 -16.26 0.24 24.82
CA LYS A 111 -16.17 -0.93 25.72
C LYS A 111 -14.73 -1.25 26.07
N LYS A 112 -13.81 -1.18 25.13
CA LYS A 112 -12.39 -1.35 25.38
C LYS A 112 -11.85 -0.30 26.34
N LEU A 113 -12.24 0.95 26.16
CA LEU A 113 -11.83 2.04 27.02
C LEU A 113 -12.30 1.82 28.46
N ILE A 114 -13.56 1.43 28.64
CA ILE A 114 -14.14 1.14 29.95
C ILE A 114 -13.40 -0.01 30.67
N ARG A 115 -13.04 -1.06 29.92
CA ARG A 115 -12.32 -2.21 30.49
C ARG A 115 -10.91 -1.85 30.96
N LEU A 116 -10.26 -0.90 30.29
CA LEU A 116 -8.85 -0.57 30.52
C LEU A 116 -8.68 0.50 31.59
N LYS A 117 -9.74 1.16 32.03
CA LYS A 117 -9.66 2.29 32.96
C LYS A 117 -10.39 2.03 34.26
N THR A 118 -9.83 2.50 35.36
CA THR A 118 -10.52 2.50 36.64
C THR A 118 -11.59 3.59 36.66
N ASN A 119 -12.58 3.44 37.51
CA ASN A 119 -13.69 4.40 37.60
C ASN A 119 -13.23 5.83 37.87
N GLU A 120 -12.19 6.02 38.67
CA GLU A 120 -11.64 7.34 38.98
C GLU A 120 -11.00 8.03 37.76
N GLN A 121 -10.32 7.26 36.94
CA GLN A 121 -9.65 7.77 35.75
C GLN A 121 -10.58 7.87 34.57
N LEU A 122 -11.68 7.12 34.58
CA LEU A 122 -12.58 7.00 33.45
C LEU A 122 -13.15 8.35 33.00
N ASN A 123 -13.55 9.20 33.94
CA ASN A 123 -14.14 10.50 33.59
C ASN A 123 -13.15 11.41 32.87
N GLN A 124 -11.92 11.50 33.35
CA GLN A 124 -10.89 12.32 32.70
C GLN A 124 -10.51 11.75 31.34
N TYR A 125 -10.24 10.46 31.27
CA TYR A 125 -9.88 9.81 30.03
C TYR A 125 -11.02 9.81 29.03
N SER A 126 -12.24 9.62 29.47
CA SER A 126 -13.40 9.66 28.60
C SER A 126 -13.59 11.01 27.95
N ASN A 127 -13.41 12.09 28.68
CA ASN A 127 -13.51 13.45 28.13
C ASN A 127 -12.45 13.69 27.03
N ILE A 128 -11.21 13.33 27.29
CA ILE A 128 -10.12 13.48 26.33
C ILE A 128 -10.40 12.60 25.10
N TYR A 129 -10.78 11.35 25.33
CA TYR A 129 -11.03 10.40 24.26
C TYR A 129 -12.19 10.82 23.38
N PHE A 130 -13.31 11.23 23.95
CA PHE A 130 -14.48 11.69 23.20
C PHE A 130 -14.21 12.96 22.43
N ASN A 131 -13.46 13.89 22.98
CA ASN A 131 -13.07 15.09 22.27
C ASN A 131 -12.20 14.75 21.06
N LYS A 132 -11.27 13.80 21.20
CA LYS A 132 -10.43 13.35 20.09
C LYS A 132 -11.27 12.68 19.01
N ILE A 133 -12.16 11.79 19.35
CA ILE A 133 -13.06 11.11 18.41
C ILE A 133 -13.95 12.10 17.69
N LYS A 134 -14.55 13.02 18.43
CA LYS A 134 -15.43 14.06 17.87
C LYS A 134 -14.69 14.93 16.86
N LYS A 135 -13.44 15.28 17.16
CA LYS A 135 -12.60 16.07 16.28
C LYS A 135 -12.26 15.32 15.00
N ASP A 136 -11.89 14.03 15.13
CA ASP A 136 -11.41 13.23 14.01
C ASP A 136 -12.53 12.69 13.13
N ILE A 137 -13.64 12.26 13.73
CA ILE A 137 -14.73 11.60 13.02
C ILE A 137 -16.10 12.23 13.24
N LYS A 138 -16.16 13.39 13.86
CA LYS A 138 -17.37 14.19 14.10
C LYS A 138 -18.50 13.44 14.81
N ILE A 139 -18.16 12.69 15.84
CA ILE A 139 -19.13 11.98 16.67
C ILE A 139 -19.54 12.87 17.83
N GLU A 140 -20.85 12.88 18.12
CA GLU A 140 -21.36 13.58 19.29
C GLU A 140 -20.83 12.97 20.58
N LYS A 141 -20.51 13.84 21.52
CA LYS A 141 -20.11 13.42 22.85
C LYS A 141 -21.33 12.88 23.61
N ILE A 142 -21.18 11.72 24.13
CA ILE A 142 -22.21 11.06 24.91
C ILE A 142 -22.13 11.51 26.37
#